data_2b297d3bf27b54027da1e5206aad4371
#
_entry.id   2b297d3bf27b54027da1e5206aad4371
#
_cell.length_a   1.000
_cell.length_b   1.000
_cell.length_c   1.000
_cell.angle_alpha   90.00
_cell.angle_beta   90.00
_cell.angle_gamma   90.00
#
_symmetry.space_group_name_H-M   'P 1'
#
loop_
_entity.id
_entity.type
_entity.pdbx_description
1 polymer ?
#
loop_
_entity_poly.entity_id
_entity_poly.type
_entity_poly.pdbx_seq_one_letter_code
_entity_poly.pdbx_strand_id
1 'polypeptide(L)'
;MKIKFLTLYLFIFSIISYSQGLTSIYSFKIDNQSDIPTIVKAMTEHFETDFAKAGSASVEVVEEHFNGTESSNISFVYNFKDVEEMQNEYARVNGSEEINKVHEIVMPLVSEDSQMLLKNIVGGKGSGETGVSMVFVMNVNNPSLYLDEYTKLITTMEENGKSKLFTEYGLSEIFAGGQQDPKASHHAVIGAVDMVSLVNGLDELFASSEFAEFASNVNNSRSISSRKIVFTLATFNK
;
A
#
# COMPACT_ATOMS: atom_id res chain seq x y z
N MET A 1 -63.05 8.84 5.09
CA MET A 1 -61.79 9.46 4.67
C MET A 1 -60.66 8.56 5.15
N LYS A 2 -60.08 7.72 4.26
CA LYS A 2 -59.02 6.76 4.61
C LYS A 2 -57.68 7.37 4.25
N ILE A 3 -56.90 7.71 5.26
CA ILE A 3 -55.51 8.19 5.11
C ILE A 3 -54.66 6.98 4.81
N LYS A 4 -54.09 6.94 3.59
CA LYS A 4 -53.08 5.95 3.23
C LYS A 4 -51.72 6.43 3.76
N PHE A 5 -51.17 5.71 4.72
CA PHE A 5 -49.76 5.87 5.13
C PHE A 5 -48.85 5.38 4.00
N LEU A 6 -48.20 6.33 3.37
CA LEU A 6 -47.13 6.06 2.42
C LEU A 6 -45.85 5.82 3.22
N THR A 7 -45.48 4.56 3.43
CA THR A 7 -44.23 4.19 4.07
C THR A 7 -43.09 4.47 3.10
N LEU A 8 -42.36 5.56 3.34
CA LEU A 8 -41.16 5.94 2.62
C LEU A 8 -40.04 5.02 3.09
N TYR A 9 -39.71 4.00 2.32
CA TYR A 9 -38.48 3.20 2.53
C TYR A 9 -37.31 4.09 2.15
N LEU A 10 -36.62 4.67 3.16
CA LEU A 10 -35.31 5.23 3.01
C LEU A 10 -34.34 4.05 2.81
N PHE A 11 -34.00 3.78 1.57
CA PHE A 11 -32.80 3.01 1.25
C PHE A 11 -31.62 3.84 1.72
N ILE A 12 -31.09 3.54 2.91
CA ILE A 12 -29.78 3.99 3.32
C ILE A 12 -28.80 3.18 2.47
N PHE A 13 -28.44 3.72 1.32
CA PHE A 13 -27.21 3.33 0.65
C PHE A 13 -26.10 3.69 1.62
N SER A 14 -25.53 2.67 2.27
CA SER A 14 -24.21 2.78 2.86
C SER A 14 -23.27 3.08 1.71
N ILE A 15 -23.02 4.37 1.47
CA ILE A 15 -21.91 4.81 0.64
C ILE A 15 -20.70 4.32 1.42
N ILE A 16 -20.12 3.18 1.00
CA ILE A 16 -18.79 2.78 1.41
C ILE A 16 -17.92 3.94 0.96
N SER A 17 -17.58 4.82 1.90
CA SER A 17 -16.69 5.93 1.66
C SER A 17 -15.31 5.31 1.46
N TYR A 18 -14.98 4.97 0.21
CA TYR A 18 -13.63 4.64 -0.15
C TYR A 18 -12.80 5.88 0.19
N SER A 19 -12.06 5.80 1.27
CA SER A 19 -11.07 6.81 1.58
C SER A 19 -10.15 6.89 0.35
N GLN A 20 -10.18 8.03 -0.34
CA GLN A 20 -9.26 8.30 -1.45
C GLN A 20 -7.86 8.62 -0.90
N GLY A 21 -7.33 7.74 -0.06
CA GLY A 21 -6.00 7.84 0.48
C GLY A 21 -4.95 7.86 -0.64
N LEU A 22 -3.84 8.45 -0.33
CA LEU A 22 -2.68 8.50 -1.21
C LEU A 22 -1.50 7.82 -0.54
N THR A 23 -0.69 7.15 -1.34
CA THR A 23 0.57 6.58 -0.86
C THR A 23 1.70 7.10 -1.75
N SER A 24 2.69 7.77 -1.17
CA SER A 24 3.92 8.10 -1.90
C SER A 24 5.03 7.11 -1.50
N ILE A 25 5.72 6.60 -2.51
CA ILE A 25 6.81 5.65 -2.35
C ILE A 25 8.07 6.28 -2.93
N TYR A 26 9.12 6.35 -2.12
CA TYR A 26 10.45 6.77 -2.52
C TYR A 26 11.37 5.56 -2.42
N SER A 27 11.79 5.03 -3.55
CA SER A 27 12.65 3.85 -3.63
C SER A 27 14.08 4.25 -3.86
N PHE A 28 14.99 3.63 -3.11
CA PHE A 28 16.41 3.91 -3.13
C PHE A 28 17.22 2.62 -3.27
N LYS A 29 18.40 2.78 -3.82
CA LYS A 29 19.42 1.76 -3.81
C LYS A 29 20.41 2.06 -2.68
N ILE A 30 20.67 1.06 -1.85
CA ILE A 30 21.74 1.03 -0.87
C ILE A 30 22.83 0.09 -1.41
N ASP A 31 24.04 0.61 -1.61
CA ASP A 31 25.14 -0.22 -2.09
C ASP A 31 25.75 -1.11 -0.98
N ASN A 32 25.68 -0.67 0.26
CA ASN A 32 26.17 -1.41 1.41
C ASN A 32 25.04 -1.70 2.40
N GLN A 33 24.54 -2.93 2.40
CA GLN A 33 23.42 -3.34 3.28
C GLN A 33 23.71 -3.15 4.79
N SER A 34 24.99 -3.05 5.20
CA SER A 34 25.32 -2.73 6.59
C SER A 34 24.90 -1.33 7.03
N ASP A 35 24.50 -0.46 6.09
CA ASP A 35 24.01 0.88 6.38
C ASP A 35 22.51 0.93 6.73
N ILE A 36 21.75 -0.14 6.43
CA ILE A 36 20.31 -0.24 6.75
C ILE A 36 20.02 0.09 8.23
N PRO A 37 20.72 -0.49 9.21
CA PRO A 37 20.50 -0.16 10.62
C PRO A 37 20.72 1.33 10.95
N THR A 38 21.65 2.00 10.27
CA THR A 38 21.90 3.43 10.43
C THR A 38 20.71 4.25 9.92
N ILE A 39 20.18 3.88 8.76
CA ILE A 39 18.99 4.53 8.17
C ILE A 39 17.77 4.33 9.08
N VAL A 40 17.47 3.11 9.50
CA VAL A 40 16.36 2.80 10.40
C VAL A 40 16.48 3.58 11.71
N LYS A 41 17.69 3.66 12.27
CA LYS A 41 17.96 4.42 13.48
C LYS A 41 17.68 5.91 13.27
N ALA A 42 18.19 6.51 12.19
CA ALA A 42 17.95 7.94 11.89
C ALA A 42 16.47 8.25 11.74
N MET A 43 15.71 7.38 11.06
CA MET A 43 14.25 7.50 10.94
C MET A 43 13.57 7.36 12.31
N THR A 44 13.97 6.39 13.14
CA THR A 44 13.42 6.20 14.48
C THR A 44 13.65 7.45 15.35
N GLU A 45 14.86 7.97 15.39
CA GLU A 45 15.20 9.19 16.15
C GLU A 45 14.41 10.40 15.66
N HIS A 46 14.20 10.53 14.34
CA HIS A 46 13.35 11.58 13.77
C HIS A 46 11.90 11.46 14.25
N PHE A 47 11.30 10.27 14.15
CA PHE A 47 9.90 10.05 14.53
C PHE A 47 9.64 10.10 16.05
N GLU A 48 10.68 10.12 16.87
CA GLU A 48 10.59 10.43 18.31
C GLU A 48 10.49 11.93 18.61
N THR A 49 10.80 12.82 17.66
CA THR A 49 10.72 14.26 17.84
C THR A 49 9.27 14.77 17.87
N ASP A 50 9.04 15.89 18.57
CA ASP A 50 7.72 16.55 18.58
C ASP A 50 7.32 17.03 17.18
N PHE A 51 8.30 17.42 16.36
CA PHE A 51 8.07 17.81 14.98
C PHE A 51 7.45 16.65 14.18
N ALA A 52 8.05 15.47 14.21
CA ALA A 52 7.56 14.33 13.44
C ALA A 52 6.24 13.77 14.01
N LYS A 53 6.06 13.77 15.34
CA LYS A 53 4.80 13.37 16.00
C LYS A 53 3.62 14.29 15.66
N ALA A 54 3.88 15.54 15.29
CA ALA A 54 2.85 16.46 14.81
C ALA A 54 2.44 16.18 13.35
N GLY A 55 3.17 15.33 12.63
CA GLY A 55 2.84 14.89 11.29
C GLY A 55 1.67 13.91 11.29
N SER A 56 0.92 13.90 10.21
CA SER A 56 -0.29 13.07 10.05
C SER A 56 -0.03 11.81 9.21
N ALA A 57 0.99 11.82 8.36
CA ALA A 57 1.33 10.67 7.53
C ALA A 57 1.78 9.49 8.37
N SER A 58 1.25 8.29 8.12
CA SER A 58 1.92 7.09 8.59
C SER A 58 3.06 6.74 7.63
N VAL A 59 4.20 6.31 8.20
CA VAL A 59 5.41 6.07 7.42
C VAL A 59 5.94 4.68 7.69
N GLU A 60 6.32 3.98 6.64
CA GLU A 60 6.98 2.69 6.73
C GLU A 60 8.32 2.73 6.02
N VAL A 61 9.32 2.11 6.64
CA VAL A 61 10.60 1.79 6.00
C VAL A 61 10.57 0.32 5.68
N VAL A 62 10.70 0.00 4.40
CA VAL A 62 10.63 -1.39 3.92
C VAL A 62 11.90 -1.77 3.16
N GLU A 63 12.36 -3.00 3.35
CA GLU A 63 13.43 -3.61 2.57
C GLU A 63 12.81 -4.43 1.44
N GLU A 64 13.28 -4.22 0.20
CA GLU A 64 12.77 -4.87 -0.99
C GLU A 64 13.59 -6.13 -1.34
N HIS A 65 12.89 -7.26 -1.46
CA HIS A 65 13.48 -8.55 -1.83
C HIS A 65 12.75 -9.16 -3.02
N PHE A 66 13.47 -10.00 -3.76
CA PHE A 66 12.90 -10.70 -4.92
C PHE A 66 12.22 -9.75 -5.92
N ASN A 67 12.79 -8.55 -6.07
CA ASN A 67 12.23 -7.44 -6.85
C ASN A 67 12.61 -7.50 -8.35
N GLY A 68 13.11 -8.63 -8.83
CA GLY A 68 13.42 -8.86 -10.24
C GLY A 68 14.63 -8.06 -10.71
N THR A 69 14.41 -7.13 -11.64
CA THR A 69 15.45 -6.29 -12.23
C THR A 69 15.48 -4.86 -11.67
N GLU A 70 14.66 -4.55 -10.66
CA GLU A 70 14.70 -3.25 -9.99
C GLU A 70 16.00 -3.11 -9.20
N SER A 71 16.58 -1.91 -9.22
CA SER A 71 17.84 -1.63 -8.54
C SER A 71 17.63 -1.20 -7.09
N SER A 72 16.43 -0.73 -6.74
CA SER A 72 16.05 -0.37 -5.38
C SER A 72 16.07 -1.58 -4.44
N ASN A 73 16.44 -1.36 -3.20
CA ASN A 73 16.43 -2.38 -2.15
C ASN A 73 15.91 -1.86 -0.81
N ILE A 74 15.57 -0.57 -0.74
CA ILE A 74 14.87 0.04 0.37
C ILE A 74 13.85 1.07 -0.15
N SER A 75 12.70 1.16 0.51
CA SER A 75 11.71 2.18 0.20
C SER A 75 11.16 2.83 1.47
N PHE A 76 10.86 4.13 1.34
CA PHE A 76 10.09 4.88 2.32
C PHE A 76 8.67 5.06 1.77
N VAL A 77 7.70 4.54 2.49
CA VAL A 77 6.28 4.53 2.12
C VAL A 77 5.52 5.46 3.04
N TYR A 78 4.94 6.53 2.48
CA TYR A 78 4.16 7.52 3.22
C TYR A 78 2.70 7.35 2.84
N ASN A 79 1.85 7.06 3.83
CA ASN A 79 0.42 6.91 3.65
C ASN A 79 -0.31 8.13 4.18
N PHE A 80 -1.17 8.72 3.34
CA PHE A 80 -2.00 9.88 3.63
C PHE A 80 -3.46 9.52 3.52
N LYS A 81 -4.27 10.04 4.42
CA LYS A 81 -5.72 9.82 4.43
C LYS A 81 -6.38 10.40 3.16
N ASP A 82 -5.90 11.56 2.71
CA ASP A 82 -6.40 12.28 1.55
C ASP A 82 -5.36 13.24 0.98
N VAL A 83 -5.70 13.92 -0.14
CA VAL A 83 -4.80 14.86 -0.83
C VAL A 83 -4.52 16.12 0.00
N GLU A 84 -5.45 16.57 0.84
CA GLU A 84 -5.27 17.74 1.68
C GLU A 84 -4.24 17.46 2.78
N GLU A 85 -4.31 16.30 3.40
CA GLU A 85 -3.33 15.83 4.36
C GLU A 85 -1.93 15.75 3.73
N MET A 86 -1.81 15.14 2.56
CA MET A 86 -0.54 15.07 1.83
C MET A 86 0.03 16.46 1.54
N GLN A 87 -0.81 17.38 1.05
CA GLN A 87 -0.37 18.75 0.74
C GLN A 87 0.11 19.48 2.00
N ASN A 88 -0.62 19.35 3.11
CA ASN A 88 -0.28 19.98 4.38
C ASN A 88 1.03 19.40 4.95
N GLU A 89 1.20 18.08 4.85
CA GLU A 89 2.43 17.42 5.31
C GLU A 89 3.65 17.87 4.47
N TYR A 90 3.52 17.91 3.16
CA TYR A 90 4.60 18.40 2.30
C TYR A 90 4.95 19.86 2.57
N ALA A 91 3.96 20.72 2.82
CA ALA A 91 4.20 22.10 3.19
C ALA A 91 4.91 22.22 4.55
N ARG A 92 4.60 21.34 5.51
CA ARG A 92 5.18 21.29 6.84
C ARG A 92 6.65 20.85 6.82
N VAL A 93 6.96 19.82 6.03
CA VAL A 93 8.31 19.22 5.99
C VAL A 93 9.26 19.97 5.07
N ASN A 94 8.74 20.68 4.06
CA ASN A 94 9.56 21.32 3.04
C ASN A 94 10.44 22.42 3.65
N GLY A 95 11.76 22.23 3.57
CA GLY A 95 12.77 23.15 4.08
C GLY A 95 12.90 23.17 5.61
N SER A 96 12.30 22.21 6.33
CA SER A 96 12.45 22.11 7.78
C SER A 96 13.87 21.66 8.16
N GLU A 97 14.39 22.18 9.28
CA GLU A 97 15.69 21.76 9.80
C GLU A 97 15.70 20.29 10.24
N GLU A 98 14.55 19.80 10.74
CA GLU A 98 14.39 18.43 11.21
C GLU A 98 14.54 17.42 10.06
N ILE A 99 13.94 17.70 8.91
CA ILE A 99 14.12 16.87 7.71
C ILE A 99 15.54 16.97 7.16
N ASN A 100 16.14 18.17 7.18
CA ASN A 100 17.52 18.34 6.73
C ASN A 100 18.49 17.48 7.56
N LYS A 101 18.30 17.36 8.87
CA LYS A 101 19.11 16.47 9.73
C LYS A 101 19.01 15.01 9.32
N VAL A 102 17.81 14.53 8.97
CA VAL A 102 17.63 13.16 8.45
C VAL A 102 18.31 12.99 7.10
N HIS A 103 18.15 13.96 6.21
CA HIS A 103 18.80 13.95 4.89
C HIS A 103 20.32 13.92 4.99
N GLU A 104 20.93 14.67 5.91
CA GLU A 104 22.38 14.68 6.12
C GLU A 104 22.92 13.27 6.51
N ILE A 105 22.11 12.44 7.18
CA ILE A 105 22.49 11.09 7.57
C ILE A 105 22.16 10.08 6.47
N VAL A 106 20.96 10.15 5.90
CA VAL A 106 20.43 9.09 5.01
C VAL A 106 20.93 9.27 3.57
N MET A 107 20.89 10.49 3.02
CA MET A 107 21.20 10.71 1.60
C MET A 107 22.60 10.31 1.16
N PRO A 108 23.67 10.42 2.01
CA PRO A 108 24.97 9.89 1.65
C PRO A 108 25.07 8.36 1.55
N LEU A 109 24.09 7.63 2.11
CA LEU A 109 24.08 6.16 2.19
C LEU A 109 23.25 5.52 1.07
N VAL A 110 22.46 6.34 0.35
CA VAL A 110 21.51 5.87 -0.66
C VAL A 110 21.71 6.61 -1.98
N SER A 111 21.27 5.98 -3.07
CA SER A 111 21.03 6.65 -4.36
C SER A 111 19.57 6.52 -4.73
N GLU A 112 18.96 7.63 -5.18
CA GLU A 112 17.57 7.62 -5.62
C GLU A 112 17.40 6.72 -6.85
N ASP A 113 16.37 5.86 -6.83
CA ASP A 113 16.03 4.97 -7.93
C ASP A 113 14.72 5.40 -8.59
N SER A 114 13.65 5.53 -7.81
CA SER A 114 12.35 5.94 -8.34
C SER A 114 11.46 6.58 -7.27
N GLN A 115 10.48 7.35 -7.77
CA GLN A 115 9.40 7.91 -6.97
C GLN A 115 8.06 7.52 -7.58
N MET A 116 7.07 7.24 -6.74
CA MET A 116 5.74 6.87 -7.19
C MET A 116 4.67 7.44 -6.25
N LEU A 117 3.59 7.95 -6.85
CA LEU A 117 2.39 8.34 -6.14
C LEU A 117 1.25 7.39 -6.54
N LEU A 118 0.67 6.75 -5.55
CA LEU A 118 -0.45 5.86 -5.67
C LEU A 118 -1.73 6.53 -5.17
N LYS A 119 -2.83 6.29 -5.85
CA LYS A 119 -4.18 6.58 -5.37
C LYS A 119 -4.82 5.28 -4.90
N ASN A 120 -5.09 5.20 -3.60
CA ASN A 120 -5.70 4.01 -3.01
C ASN A 120 -7.15 3.89 -3.46
N ILE A 121 -7.54 2.74 -4.01
CA ILE A 121 -8.87 2.52 -4.58
C ILE A 121 -9.71 1.69 -3.61
N VAL A 122 -9.21 0.54 -3.21
CA VAL A 122 -9.89 -0.38 -2.30
C VAL A 122 -8.86 -1.10 -1.45
N GLY A 123 -9.17 -1.33 -0.20
CA GLY A 123 -8.29 -2.08 0.69
C GLY A 123 -8.91 -2.25 2.07
N GLY A 124 -8.31 -3.11 2.85
CA GLY A 124 -8.73 -3.41 4.19
C GLY A 124 -7.56 -3.86 5.06
N LYS A 125 -7.84 -3.90 6.34
CA LYS A 125 -6.95 -4.47 7.35
C LYS A 125 -7.53 -5.80 7.84
N GLY A 126 -6.67 -6.79 7.92
CA GLY A 126 -7.00 -8.06 8.58
C GLY A 126 -6.58 -8.06 10.04
N SER A 127 -5.70 -8.96 10.45
CA SER A 127 -5.30 -9.11 11.85
C SER A 127 -3.77 -9.10 12.02
N GLY A 128 -3.31 -8.39 13.04
CA GLY A 128 -1.88 -8.29 13.38
C GLY A 128 -1.17 -7.12 12.71
N GLU A 129 0.14 -7.06 12.94
CA GLU A 129 1.02 -6.07 12.32
C GLU A 129 1.70 -6.67 11.09
N THR A 130 1.83 -5.89 10.03
CA THR A 130 2.48 -6.33 8.79
C THR A 130 4.00 -6.38 8.99
N GLY A 131 4.57 -7.56 8.85
CA GLY A 131 6.02 -7.77 8.84
C GLY A 131 6.57 -8.02 7.44
N VAL A 132 5.72 -8.51 6.53
CA VAL A 132 6.08 -8.79 5.14
C VAL A 132 4.88 -8.61 4.23
N SER A 133 5.12 -8.10 3.02
CA SER A 133 4.06 -7.96 2.02
C SER A 133 4.53 -8.46 0.65
N MET A 134 3.61 -9.03 -0.12
CA MET A 134 3.77 -9.24 -1.55
C MET A 134 3.10 -8.11 -2.31
N VAL A 135 3.85 -7.50 -3.19
CA VAL A 135 3.37 -6.43 -4.09
C VAL A 135 3.28 -6.98 -5.51
N PHE A 136 2.12 -6.80 -6.12
CA PHE A 136 1.87 -7.12 -7.53
C PHE A 136 1.80 -5.81 -8.31
N VAL A 137 2.67 -5.66 -9.31
CA VAL A 137 2.65 -4.55 -10.24
C VAL A 137 1.95 -5.01 -11.51
N MET A 138 0.95 -4.27 -11.96
CA MET A 138 0.07 -4.73 -13.02
C MET A 138 -0.21 -3.65 -14.07
N ASN A 139 -0.35 -4.11 -15.31
CA ASN A 139 -1.03 -3.36 -16.35
C ASN A 139 -2.50 -3.81 -16.40
N VAL A 140 -3.41 -2.92 -16.05
CA VAL A 140 -4.85 -3.16 -16.07
C VAL A 140 -5.45 -2.43 -17.27
N ASN A 141 -5.94 -3.18 -18.27
CA ASN A 141 -6.48 -2.64 -19.51
C ASN A 141 -8.01 -2.43 -19.47
N ASN A 142 -8.69 -2.96 -18.46
CA ASN A 142 -10.10 -2.69 -18.16
C ASN A 142 -10.28 -2.41 -16.66
N PRO A 143 -10.00 -1.15 -16.22
CA PRO A 143 -10.02 -0.80 -14.80
C PRO A 143 -11.37 -1.03 -14.12
N SER A 144 -12.48 -0.70 -14.79
CA SER A 144 -13.81 -0.89 -14.19
C SER A 144 -14.11 -2.35 -13.88
N LEU A 145 -13.93 -3.24 -14.86
CA LEU A 145 -14.14 -4.68 -14.63
C LEU A 145 -13.21 -5.21 -13.54
N TYR A 146 -11.93 -4.82 -13.58
CA TYR A 146 -10.97 -5.27 -12.60
C TYR A 146 -11.33 -4.83 -11.18
N LEU A 147 -11.74 -3.57 -11.01
CA LEU A 147 -12.16 -3.02 -9.72
C LEU A 147 -13.41 -3.73 -9.19
N ASP A 148 -14.42 -3.94 -10.04
CA ASP A 148 -15.66 -4.60 -9.65
C ASP A 148 -15.38 -6.03 -9.13
N GLU A 149 -14.59 -6.81 -9.88
CA GLU A 149 -14.25 -8.19 -9.52
C GLU A 149 -13.31 -8.26 -8.30
N TYR A 150 -12.36 -7.31 -8.19
CA TYR A 150 -11.49 -7.25 -7.02
C TYR A 150 -12.28 -6.89 -5.76
N THR A 151 -13.19 -5.93 -5.84
CA THR A 151 -14.08 -5.57 -4.73
C THR A 151 -14.95 -6.75 -4.30
N LYS A 152 -15.51 -7.50 -5.27
CA LYS A 152 -16.28 -8.71 -5.00
C LYS A 152 -15.45 -9.77 -4.28
N LEU A 153 -14.20 -10.00 -4.73
CA LEU A 153 -13.27 -10.93 -4.06
C LEU A 153 -13.04 -10.52 -2.60
N ILE A 154 -12.69 -9.25 -2.36
CA ILE A 154 -12.42 -8.75 -1.00
C ILE A 154 -13.65 -8.88 -0.11
N THR A 155 -14.84 -8.45 -0.58
CA THR A 155 -16.08 -8.57 0.18
C THR A 155 -16.37 -10.03 0.55
N THR A 156 -16.21 -10.95 -0.39
CA THR A 156 -16.41 -12.38 -0.13
C THR A 156 -15.40 -12.93 0.88
N MET A 157 -14.13 -12.49 0.80
CA MET A 157 -13.10 -12.88 1.78
C MET A 157 -13.44 -12.38 3.19
N GLU A 158 -13.94 -11.15 3.31
CA GLU A 158 -14.37 -10.57 4.60
C GLU A 158 -15.56 -11.34 5.19
N GLU A 159 -16.59 -11.60 4.40
CA GLU A 159 -17.79 -12.36 4.79
C GLU A 159 -17.46 -13.78 5.26
N ASN A 160 -16.52 -14.44 4.59
CA ASN A 160 -16.07 -15.80 4.89
C ASN A 160 -14.98 -15.84 6.00
N GLY A 161 -14.53 -14.69 6.50
CA GLY A 161 -13.48 -14.57 7.50
C GLY A 161 -12.07 -14.87 6.99
N LYS A 162 -11.87 -15.05 5.69
CA LYS A 162 -10.56 -15.31 5.05
C LYS A 162 -9.66 -14.07 5.02
N SER A 163 -10.24 -12.88 5.16
CA SER A 163 -9.44 -11.64 5.31
C SER A 163 -8.48 -11.70 6.50
N LYS A 164 -8.78 -12.54 7.52
CA LYS A 164 -7.91 -12.75 8.70
C LYS A 164 -6.63 -13.53 8.42
N LEU A 165 -6.49 -14.13 7.23
CA LEU A 165 -5.23 -14.75 6.78
C LEU A 165 -4.13 -13.71 6.56
N PHE A 166 -4.52 -12.45 6.38
CA PHE A 166 -3.64 -11.35 6.05
C PHE A 166 -3.71 -10.24 7.11
N THR A 167 -2.70 -9.38 7.14
CA THR A 167 -2.68 -8.18 7.99
C THR A 167 -3.22 -6.98 7.24
N GLU A 168 -2.99 -6.94 5.92
CA GLU A 168 -3.48 -5.91 5.02
C GLU A 168 -3.68 -6.46 3.61
N TYR A 169 -4.50 -5.79 2.84
CA TYR A 169 -4.69 -6.04 1.41
C TYR A 169 -5.22 -4.78 0.74
N GLY A 170 -4.84 -4.54 -0.51
CA GLY A 170 -5.29 -3.34 -1.20
C GLY A 170 -4.98 -3.34 -2.69
N LEU A 171 -5.69 -2.45 -3.38
CA LEU A 171 -5.51 -2.11 -4.77
C LEU A 171 -5.35 -0.59 -4.89
N SER A 172 -4.34 -0.16 -5.62
CA SER A 172 -4.06 1.26 -5.88
C SER A 172 -3.79 1.49 -7.36
N GLU A 173 -4.17 2.65 -7.85
CA GLU A 173 -3.80 3.16 -9.17
C GLU A 173 -2.46 3.91 -9.08
N ILE A 174 -1.56 3.72 -10.03
CA ILE A 174 -0.37 4.55 -10.19
C ILE A 174 -0.82 5.89 -10.77
N PHE A 175 -0.88 6.92 -9.91
CA PHE A 175 -1.32 8.25 -10.30
C PHE A 175 -0.21 9.04 -10.99
N ALA A 176 1.02 8.94 -10.48
CA ALA A 176 2.18 9.62 -11.05
C ALA A 176 3.48 8.90 -10.69
N GLY A 177 4.54 9.15 -11.46
CA GLY A 177 5.81 8.48 -11.34
C GLY A 177 5.72 7.03 -11.81
N GLY A 178 6.54 6.18 -11.23
CA GLY A 178 6.41 4.76 -11.47
C GLY A 178 7.72 4.07 -11.73
N GLN A 179 7.56 2.80 -12.01
CA GLN A 179 8.63 1.84 -12.17
C GLN A 179 9.10 1.74 -13.62
N GLN A 180 10.01 0.79 -13.84
CA GLN A 180 10.62 0.52 -15.14
C GLN A 180 9.62 0.08 -16.21
N ASP A 181 8.45 -0.46 -15.86
CA ASP A 181 7.41 -0.80 -16.83
C ASP A 181 6.46 0.41 -17.05
N PRO A 182 6.58 1.11 -18.18
CA PRO A 182 5.73 2.28 -18.47
C PRO A 182 4.26 1.91 -18.71
N LYS A 183 3.92 0.63 -18.77
CA LYS A 183 2.55 0.14 -18.90
C LYS A 183 1.91 -0.21 -17.56
N ALA A 184 2.70 -0.26 -16.50
CA ALA A 184 2.16 -0.51 -15.17
C ALA A 184 1.20 0.62 -14.78
N SER A 185 0.02 0.24 -14.33
CA SER A 185 -1.05 1.18 -14.00
C SER A 185 -1.61 0.96 -12.60
N HIS A 186 -1.38 -0.21 -12.01
CA HIS A 186 -1.93 -0.56 -10.70
C HIS A 186 -0.96 -1.37 -9.87
N HIS A 187 -1.09 -1.21 -8.56
CA HIS A 187 -0.48 -2.06 -7.55
C HIS A 187 -1.57 -2.80 -6.77
N ALA A 188 -1.34 -4.07 -6.47
CA ALA A 188 -2.06 -4.76 -5.39
C ALA A 188 -1.04 -5.20 -4.34
N VAL A 189 -1.41 -5.07 -3.07
CA VAL A 189 -0.60 -5.47 -1.93
C VAL A 189 -1.34 -6.49 -1.08
N ILE A 190 -0.61 -7.46 -0.55
CA ILE A 190 -1.09 -8.41 0.45
C ILE A 190 0.00 -8.55 1.50
N GLY A 191 -0.32 -8.20 2.74
CA GLY A 191 0.60 -8.26 3.89
C GLY A 191 0.26 -9.37 4.86
N ALA A 192 1.28 -9.84 5.56
CA ALA A 192 1.18 -10.84 6.62
C ALA A 192 2.18 -10.53 7.76
N VAL A 193 2.02 -11.19 8.90
CA VAL A 193 2.92 -10.98 10.05
C VAL A 193 4.33 -11.48 9.78
N ASP A 194 4.47 -12.53 8.97
CA ASP A 194 5.74 -13.14 8.58
C ASP A 194 5.65 -13.89 7.25
N MET A 195 6.78 -14.35 6.76
CA MET A 195 6.89 -15.05 5.47
C MET A 195 6.13 -16.37 5.44
N VAL A 196 6.05 -17.10 6.55
CA VAL A 196 5.32 -18.38 6.63
C VAL A 196 3.82 -18.11 6.50
N SER A 197 3.32 -17.11 7.21
CA SER A 197 1.92 -16.67 7.16
C SER A 197 1.57 -16.15 5.76
N LEU A 198 2.47 -15.38 5.13
CA LEU A 198 2.27 -14.88 3.77
C LEU A 198 2.12 -16.02 2.76
N VAL A 199 3.04 -16.96 2.75
CA VAL A 199 3.04 -18.08 1.79
C VAL A 199 1.81 -18.95 2.01
N ASN A 200 1.53 -19.36 3.25
CA ASN A 200 0.38 -20.20 3.56
C ASN A 200 -0.95 -19.52 3.24
N GLY A 201 -1.07 -18.20 3.57
CA GLY A 201 -2.27 -17.42 3.26
C GLY A 201 -2.50 -17.27 1.76
N LEU A 202 -1.43 -17.04 0.98
CA LEU A 202 -1.51 -16.98 -0.47
C LEU A 202 -1.87 -18.34 -1.09
N ASP A 203 -1.30 -19.44 -0.60
CA ASP A 203 -1.64 -20.79 -1.07
C ASP A 203 -3.12 -21.10 -0.81
N GLU A 204 -3.63 -20.76 0.38
CA GLU A 204 -5.05 -20.92 0.72
C GLU A 204 -5.94 -20.05 -0.16
N LEU A 205 -5.57 -18.77 -0.36
CA LEU A 205 -6.31 -17.85 -1.22
C LEU A 205 -6.35 -18.36 -2.66
N PHE A 206 -5.21 -18.73 -3.22
CA PHE A 206 -5.12 -19.15 -4.63
C PHE A 206 -5.81 -20.50 -4.90
N ALA A 207 -5.92 -21.35 -3.89
CA ALA A 207 -6.67 -22.60 -3.97
C ALA A 207 -8.20 -22.42 -3.80
N SER A 208 -8.65 -21.22 -3.42
CA SER A 208 -10.06 -20.96 -3.14
C SER A 208 -10.91 -20.82 -4.41
N SER A 209 -12.20 -21.19 -4.31
CA SER A 209 -13.16 -21.01 -5.40
C SER A 209 -13.38 -19.53 -5.74
N GLU A 210 -13.36 -18.68 -4.74
CA GLU A 210 -13.54 -17.23 -4.87
C GLU A 210 -12.41 -16.60 -5.70
N PHE A 211 -11.17 -17.00 -5.43
CA PHE A 211 -10.03 -16.56 -6.22
C PHE A 211 -10.04 -17.13 -7.64
N ALA A 212 -10.46 -18.39 -7.81
CA ALA A 212 -10.58 -19.02 -9.13
C ALA A 212 -11.62 -18.29 -10.00
N GLU A 213 -12.76 -17.88 -9.42
CA GLU A 213 -13.78 -17.07 -10.09
C GLU A 213 -13.21 -15.70 -10.48
N PHE A 214 -12.62 -14.99 -9.53
CA PHE A 214 -11.94 -13.70 -9.77
C PHE A 214 -10.92 -13.81 -10.91
N ALA A 215 -9.99 -14.77 -10.81
CA ALA A 215 -8.93 -14.96 -11.80
C ALA A 215 -9.47 -15.24 -13.21
N SER A 216 -10.56 -16.02 -13.32
CA SER A 216 -11.25 -16.27 -14.57
C SER A 216 -11.85 -15.01 -15.17
N ASN A 217 -12.54 -14.21 -14.34
CA ASN A 217 -13.25 -13.01 -14.79
C ASN A 217 -12.29 -11.90 -15.23
N VAL A 218 -11.12 -11.79 -14.59
CA VAL A 218 -10.13 -10.74 -14.92
C VAL A 218 -9.01 -11.20 -15.85
N ASN A 219 -9.04 -12.43 -16.34
CA ASN A 219 -7.95 -13.03 -17.11
C ASN A 219 -7.48 -12.17 -18.30
N ASN A 220 -8.41 -11.50 -18.99
CA ASN A 220 -8.12 -10.65 -20.14
C ASN A 220 -8.09 -9.14 -19.79
N SER A 221 -8.32 -8.77 -18.53
CA SER A 221 -8.37 -7.36 -18.10
C SER A 221 -7.08 -6.87 -17.48
N ARG A 222 -6.12 -7.77 -17.19
CA ARG A 222 -4.82 -7.42 -16.62
C ARG A 222 -3.70 -8.34 -17.07
N SER A 223 -2.47 -7.82 -16.97
CA SER A 223 -1.25 -8.62 -16.95
C SER A 223 -0.39 -8.20 -15.76
N ILE A 224 0.25 -9.18 -15.10
CA ILE A 224 1.19 -8.91 -14.00
C ILE A 224 2.53 -8.62 -14.63
N SER A 225 3.05 -7.41 -14.40
CA SER A 225 4.37 -6.96 -14.88
C SER A 225 5.50 -7.49 -13.99
N SER A 226 5.31 -7.37 -12.67
CA SER A 226 6.28 -7.89 -11.69
C SER A 226 5.59 -8.25 -10.37
N ARG A 227 6.34 -9.00 -9.56
CA ARG A 227 6.01 -9.29 -8.16
C ARG A 227 7.26 -9.07 -7.35
N LYS A 228 7.09 -8.47 -6.19
CA LYS A 228 8.19 -8.34 -5.23
C LYS A 228 7.71 -8.62 -3.81
N ILE A 229 8.65 -8.98 -2.95
CA ILE A 229 8.43 -9.13 -1.52
C ILE A 229 9.12 -7.97 -0.83
N VAL A 230 8.42 -7.36 0.11
CA VAL A 230 8.95 -6.29 0.94
C VAL A 230 8.83 -6.68 2.41
N PHE A 231 9.88 -6.42 3.19
CA PHE A 231 9.89 -6.64 4.64
C PHE A 231 9.81 -5.30 5.35
N THR A 232 8.86 -5.15 6.25
CA THR A 232 8.72 -3.95 7.06
C THR A 232 9.82 -3.91 8.12
N LEU A 233 10.71 -2.92 8.02
CA LEU A 233 11.80 -2.69 8.97
C LEU A 233 11.36 -1.82 10.14
N ALA A 234 10.53 -0.82 9.87
CA ALA A 234 9.97 0.09 10.88
C ALA A 234 8.67 0.73 10.39
N THR A 235 7.80 1.08 11.33
CA THR A 235 6.56 1.83 11.07
C THR A 235 6.40 2.93 12.10
N PHE A 236 5.98 4.10 11.65
CA PHE A 236 5.86 5.32 12.45
C PHE A 236 4.49 5.97 12.24
N ASN A 237 4.00 6.71 13.25
CA ASN A 237 2.75 7.49 13.20
C ASN A 237 1.53 6.65 12.72
N LYS A 238 1.29 5.51 13.36
CA LYS A 238 0.12 4.66 13.06
C LYS A 238 -1.18 5.24 13.60
#